data_71cc160c2b3ed27bbf2cf0f08cb98b00
#
_entry.id   71cc160c2b3ed27bbf2cf0f08cb98b00
#
_cell.length_a   1.000
_cell.length_b   1.000
_cell.length_c   1.000
_cell.angle_alpha   90.00
_cell.angle_beta   90.00
_cell.angle_gamma   90.00
#
_symmetry.space_group_name_H-M   'P 1'
#
loop_
_entity.id
_entity.type
_entity.pdbx_description
1 polymer ?
#
loop_
_entity_poly.entity_id
_entity_poly.type
_entity_poly.pdbx_seq_one_letter_code
_entity_poly.pdbx_strand_id
1 'polypeptide(L)'
;HLSIRRQRQMCIRDSGEIMQNKIDRLQDLVYEEVGYQFNLNSPKQLGEALFIKLGLPAGKKTKTGYSTNAEVLEKLRYEHPVVELILEYRTLAKIKSTYCDGLLKVVEEDGRIHSSFNQTETRTGRISSTEPNLQNIPVRTDVGRELRKFFVAKEGCVLVDADYSQIELRVLAHVANDSGMIEAFKENDDIHRNTAAQVFHMPREMVTPLMRSRAKAVNFGIIYGIGAFSLAKNIGVTRKEAEE
;
A
#
# COMPACT_ATOMS: atom_id res chain seq x y z
N HIS A 1 -7.10 -17.89 -12.99
CA HIS A 1 -8.48 -17.44 -12.77
C HIS A 1 -8.91 -17.79 -11.35
N LEU A 2 -9.30 -16.79 -10.58
CA LEU A 2 -9.74 -16.95 -9.20
C LEU A 2 -11.26 -17.20 -9.17
N SER A 3 -11.71 -18.15 -8.36
CA SER A 3 -13.13 -18.52 -8.25
C SER A 3 -13.78 -17.78 -7.07
N ILE A 4 -14.96 -17.19 -7.32
CA ILE A 4 -15.82 -16.65 -6.28
C ILE A 4 -17.16 -17.40 -6.35
N ARG A 5 -17.46 -18.25 -5.38
CA ARG A 5 -18.73 -18.99 -5.30
C ARG A 5 -19.87 -18.06 -4.88
N ARG A 6 -21.16 -18.42 -5.17
CA ARG A 6 -22.35 -17.67 -4.73
C ARG A 6 -22.30 -17.31 -3.23
N GLN A 7 -21.91 -18.24 -2.39
CA GLN A 7 -21.75 -18.00 -0.95
C GLN A 7 -20.70 -16.93 -0.63
N ARG A 8 -19.62 -16.82 -1.44
CA ARG A 8 -18.60 -15.79 -1.28
C ARG A 8 -19.07 -14.44 -1.82
N GLN A 9 -19.92 -14.40 -2.83
CA GLN A 9 -20.56 -13.15 -3.26
C GLN A 9 -21.41 -12.56 -2.14
N MET A 10 -22.13 -13.40 -1.35
CA MET A 10 -22.82 -12.95 -0.15
C MET A 10 -21.83 -12.38 0.88
N CYS A 11 -20.74 -13.08 1.17
CA CYS A 11 -19.71 -12.58 2.09
C CYS A 11 -19.11 -11.24 1.64
N ILE A 12 -18.92 -11.04 0.31
CA ILE A 12 -18.43 -9.76 -0.22
C ILE A 12 -19.48 -8.65 -0.01
N ARG A 13 -20.77 -8.94 -0.22
CA ARG A 13 -21.85 -7.98 0.03
C ARG A 13 -21.95 -7.63 1.51
N ASP A 14 -21.96 -8.63 2.39
CA ASP A 14 -22.02 -8.42 3.84
C ASP A 14 -20.82 -7.57 4.32
N SER A 15 -19.63 -7.86 3.82
CA SER A 15 -18.44 -7.05 4.10
C SER A 15 -18.56 -5.63 3.55
N GLY A 16 -19.16 -5.48 2.37
CA GLY A 16 -19.46 -4.18 1.75
C GLY A 16 -20.45 -3.35 2.59
N GLU A 17 -21.47 -3.98 3.16
CA GLU A 17 -22.46 -3.33 4.04
C GLU A 17 -21.81 -2.93 5.37
N ILE A 18 -20.99 -3.78 5.97
CA ILE A 18 -20.24 -3.45 7.19
C ILE A 18 -19.31 -2.25 6.94
N MET A 19 -18.62 -2.25 5.80
CA MET A 19 -17.75 -1.12 5.42
C MET A 19 -18.57 0.15 5.18
N GLN A 20 -19.74 0.06 4.54
CA GLN A 20 -20.62 1.21 4.31
C GLN A 20 -21.06 1.84 5.63
N ASN A 21 -21.49 1.05 6.58
CA ASN A 21 -21.88 1.54 7.91
C ASN A 21 -20.72 2.27 8.62
N LYS A 22 -19.48 1.78 8.46
CA LYS A 22 -18.31 2.48 9.00
C LYS A 22 -18.01 3.78 8.27
N ILE A 23 -18.14 3.78 6.94
CA ILE A 23 -17.95 4.96 6.08
C ILE A 23 -18.95 6.05 6.45
N ASP A 24 -20.23 5.69 6.62
CA ASP A 24 -21.30 6.62 6.97
C ASP A 24 -21.05 7.22 8.37
N ARG A 25 -20.66 6.39 9.33
CA ARG A 25 -20.31 6.88 10.67
C ARG A 25 -19.10 7.82 10.66
N LEU A 26 -18.06 7.51 9.88
CA LEU A 26 -16.88 8.39 9.75
C LEU A 26 -17.26 9.72 9.09
N GLN A 27 -18.14 9.68 8.10
CA GLN A 27 -18.68 10.87 7.46
C GLN A 27 -19.43 11.77 8.44
N ASP A 28 -20.30 11.20 9.26
CA ASP A 28 -21.05 11.93 10.28
C ASP A 28 -20.10 12.57 11.29
N LEU A 29 -19.11 11.84 11.78
CA LEU A 29 -18.09 12.39 12.69
C LEU A 29 -17.29 13.54 12.04
N VAL A 30 -16.97 13.44 10.75
CA VAL A 30 -16.31 14.55 10.03
C VAL A 30 -17.22 15.77 9.95
N TYR A 31 -18.53 15.59 9.71
CA TYR A 31 -19.50 16.69 9.67
C TYR A 31 -19.68 17.35 11.05
N GLU A 32 -19.68 16.56 12.12
CA GLU A 32 -19.73 17.08 13.49
C GLU A 32 -18.49 17.94 13.78
N GLU A 33 -17.29 17.46 13.45
CA GLU A 33 -16.02 18.18 13.66
C GLU A 33 -15.93 19.48 12.83
N VAL A 34 -16.43 19.49 11.61
CA VAL A 34 -16.40 20.65 10.71
C VAL A 34 -17.56 21.61 10.98
N GLY A 35 -18.69 21.10 11.48
CA GLY A 35 -19.89 21.84 11.80
C GLY A 35 -20.88 22.01 10.65
N TYR A 36 -20.68 21.39 9.51
CA TYR A 36 -21.64 21.37 8.38
C TYR A 36 -21.39 20.17 7.45
N GLN A 37 -22.40 19.84 6.64
CA GLN A 37 -22.34 18.76 5.66
C GLN A 37 -21.77 19.26 4.32
N PHE A 38 -20.91 18.43 3.71
CA PHE A 38 -20.31 18.71 2.42
C PHE A 38 -19.90 17.40 1.74
N ASN A 39 -19.53 17.42 0.47
CA ASN A 39 -19.06 16.24 -0.23
C ASN A 39 -17.58 15.96 0.09
N LEU A 40 -17.30 14.95 0.95
CA LEU A 40 -15.95 14.53 1.33
C LEU A 40 -15.12 14.05 0.12
N ASN A 41 -15.79 13.58 -0.94
CA ASN A 41 -15.13 13.14 -2.17
C ASN A 41 -14.80 14.30 -3.13
N SER A 42 -15.26 15.52 -2.83
CA SER A 42 -14.89 16.70 -3.59
C SER A 42 -13.62 17.34 -3.01
N PRO A 43 -12.48 17.33 -3.74
CA PRO A 43 -11.24 17.95 -3.26
C PRO A 43 -11.40 19.44 -2.94
N LYS A 44 -12.28 20.13 -3.68
CA LYS A 44 -12.56 21.55 -3.48
C LYS A 44 -13.26 21.79 -2.14
N GLN A 45 -14.39 21.11 -1.91
CA GLN A 45 -15.18 21.27 -0.68
C GLN A 45 -14.38 20.81 0.56
N LEU A 46 -13.65 19.71 0.44
CA LEU A 46 -12.77 19.25 1.52
C LEU A 46 -11.65 20.26 1.80
N GLY A 47 -11.05 20.86 0.77
CA GLY A 47 -10.04 21.90 0.94
C GLY A 47 -10.61 23.14 1.63
N GLU A 48 -11.83 23.56 1.29
CA GLU A 48 -12.54 24.66 1.97
C GLU A 48 -12.81 24.34 3.45
N ALA A 49 -13.25 23.11 3.75
CA ALA A 49 -13.49 22.66 5.12
C ALA A 49 -12.20 22.66 5.96
N LEU A 50 -11.12 22.09 5.46
CA LEU A 50 -9.87 21.95 6.22
C LEU A 50 -9.11 23.29 6.35
N PHE A 51 -8.92 24.00 5.25
CA PHE A 51 -7.99 25.13 5.18
C PHE A 51 -8.66 26.50 5.42
N ILE A 52 -9.95 26.61 5.13
CA ILE A 52 -10.67 27.88 5.36
C ILE A 52 -11.47 27.81 6.66
N LYS A 53 -12.29 26.76 6.84
CA LYS A 53 -13.18 26.67 8.01
C LYS A 53 -12.41 26.30 9.28
N LEU A 54 -11.57 25.27 9.25
CA LEU A 54 -10.79 24.81 10.40
C LEU A 54 -9.42 25.50 10.52
N GLY A 55 -8.99 26.27 9.52
CA GLY A 55 -7.76 27.06 9.59
C GLY A 55 -6.48 26.23 9.63
N LEU A 56 -6.52 25.00 9.14
CA LEU A 56 -5.33 24.14 9.12
C LEU A 56 -4.25 24.71 8.19
N PRO A 57 -2.94 24.43 8.46
CA PRO A 57 -1.85 24.94 7.63
C PRO A 57 -1.97 24.40 6.20
N ALA A 58 -2.19 25.29 5.25
CA ALA A 58 -2.37 24.95 3.86
C ALA A 58 -1.02 24.82 3.14
N GLY A 59 -0.88 23.77 2.36
CA GLY A 59 0.22 23.64 1.38
C GLY A 59 0.02 24.57 0.17
N LYS A 60 0.77 24.32 -0.92
CA LYS A 60 0.67 25.09 -2.15
C LYS A 60 -0.76 25.03 -2.74
N LYS A 61 -1.31 26.22 -3.06
CA LYS A 61 -2.54 26.33 -3.85
C LYS A 61 -2.30 25.79 -5.26
N THR A 62 -3.18 24.92 -5.72
CA THR A 62 -3.24 24.46 -7.11
C THR A 62 -4.16 25.37 -7.93
N LYS A 63 -4.20 25.20 -9.25
CA LYS A 63 -5.13 25.95 -10.12
C LYS A 63 -6.62 25.76 -9.75
N THR A 64 -6.95 24.62 -9.11
CA THR A 64 -8.31 24.21 -8.75
C THR A 64 -8.62 24.36 -7.25
N GLY A 65 -7.71 24.91 -6.46
CA GLY A 65 -7.85 25.08 -5.01
C GLY A 65 -6.71 24.44 -4.20
N TYR A 66 -6.97 24.11 -2.96
CA TYR A 66 -5.99 23.46 -2.09
C TYR A 66 -5.86 21.96 -2.41
N SER A 67 -4.63 21.44 -2.42
CA SER A 67 -4.43 20.01 -2.53
C SER A 67 -4.85 19.30 -1.25
N THR A 68 -5.67 18.27 -1.39
CA THR A 68 -6.08 17.34 -0.31
C THR A 68 -5.65 15.93 -0.58
N ASN A 69 -4.52 15.73 -1.29
CA ASN A 69 -3.99 14.41 -1.56
C ASN A 69 -3.51 13.71 -0.27
N ALA A 70 -3.25 12.41 -0.35
CA ALA A 70 -2.86 11.61 0.81
C ALA A 70 -1.57 12.16 1.49
N GLU A 71 -0.60 12.65 0.71
CA GLU A 71 0.64 13.20 1.27
C GLU A 71 0.41 14.47 2.10
N VAL A 72 -0.49 15.34 1.64
CA VAL A 72 -0.86 16.56 2.38
C VAL A 72 -1.61 16.20 3.65
N LEU A 73 -2.60 15.30 3.57
CA LEU A 73 -3.36 14.87 4.75
C LEU A 73 -2.47 14.12 5.76
N GLU A 74 -1.54 13.29 5.33
CA GLU A 74 -0.61 12.61 6.24
C GLU A 74 0.28 13.59 7.01
N LYS A 75 0.71 14.71 6.40
CA LYS A 75 1.46 15.76 7.10
C LYS A 75 0.61 16.48 8.14
N LEU A 76 -0.70 16.54 7.93
CA LEU A 76 -1.66 17.20 8.82
C LEU A 76 -2.27 16.26 9.87
N ARG A 77 -1.90 14.99 9.88
CA ARG A 77 -2.53 13.94 10.72
C ARG A 77 -2.64 14.32 12.19
N TYR A 78 -1.63 15.01 12.71
CA TYR A 78 -1.57 15.38 14.13
C TYR A 78 -2.01 16.83 14.41
N GLU A 79 -2.37 17.59 13.39
CA GLU A 79 -2.81 18.98 13.54
C GLU A 79 -4.28 19.07 13.99
N HIS A 80 -5.12 18.11 13.58
CA HIS A 80 -6.53 18.08 13.96
C HIS A 80 -7.12 16.67 13.84
N PRO A 81 -7.95 16.20 14.80
CA PRO A 81 -8.55 14.87 14.81
C PRO A 81 -9.33 14.53 13.52
N VAL A 82 -9.97 15.51 12.91
CA VAL A 82 -10.74 15.34 11.67
C VAL A 82 -9.89 14.75 10.51
N VAL A 83 -8.59 15.03 10.50
CA VAL A 83 -7.70 14.55 9.42
C VAL A 83 -7.56 13.04 9.44
N GLU A 84 -7.47 12.46 10.64
CA GLU A 84 -7.40 10.99 10.79
C GLU A 84 -8.71 10.34 10.34
N LEU A 85 -9.86 10.92 10.72
CA LEU A 85 -11.18 10.45 10.26
C LEU A 85 -11.30 10.47 8.73
N ILE A 86 -10.82 11.54 8.09
CA ILE A 86 -10.84 11.66 6.63
C ILE A 86 -9.91 10.64 5.96
N LEU A 87 -8.73 10.39 6.50
CA LEU A 87 -7.79 9.38 5.99
C LEU A 87 -8.40 7.98 6.08
N GLU A 88 -9.05 7.66 7.20
CA GLU A 88 -9.74 6.39 7.39
C GLU A 88 -10.94 6.26 6.45
N TYR A 89 -11.79 7.29 6.36
CA TYR A 89 -12.91 7.37 5.42
C TYR A 89 -12.45 7.07 3.99
N ARG A 90 -11.43 7.76 3.50
CA ARG A 90 -10.91 7.57 2.13
C ARG A 90 -10.37 6.18 1.90
N THR A 91 -9.70 5.62 2.90
CA THR A 91 -9.15 4.26 2.82
C THR A 91 -10.28 3.25 2.68
N LEU A 92 -11.29 3.31 3.54
CA LEU A 92 -12.42 2.39 3.50
C LEU A 92 -13.28 2.58 2.26
N ALA A 93 -13.56 3.83 1.85
CA ALA A 93 -14.33 4.11 0.64
C ALA A 93 -13.65 3.57 -0.63
N LYS A 94 -12.33 3.75 -0.74
CA LYS A 94 -11.54 3.20 -1.86
C LYS A 94 -11.56 1.68 -1.87
N ILE A 95 -11.36 1.05 -0.71
CA ILE A 95 -11.35 -0.41 -0.58
C ILE A 95 -12.73 -0.97 -0.94
N LYS A 96 -13.81 -0.42 -0.37
CA LYS A 96 -15.17 -0.85 -0.68
C LYS A 96 -15.48 -0.73 -2.16
N SER A 97 -15.25 0.45 -2.73
CA SER A 97 -15.54 0.70 -4.16
C SER A 97 -14.75 -0.22 -5.08
N THR A 98 -13.47 -0.46 -4.78
CA THR A 98 -12.61 -1.26 -5.66
C THR A 98 -12.82 -2.75 -5.48
N TYR A 99 -12.91 -3.24 -4.23
CA TYR A 99 -12.86 -4.67 -3.94
C TYR A 99 -14.21 -5.27 -3.53
N CYS A 100 -15.13 -4.52 -2.94
CA CYS A 100 -16.47 -5.05 -2.71
C CYS A 100 -17.35 -4.82 -3.95
N ASP A 101 -17.57 -3.56 -4.30
CA ASP A 101 -18.48 -3.21 -5.39
C ASP A 101 -17.86 -3.54 -6.76
N GLY A 102 -16.56 -3.30 -6.93
CA GLY A 102 -15.84 -3.53 -8.18
C GLY A 102 -15.71 -5.00 -8.54
N LEU A 103 -15.33 -5.86 -7.60
CA LEU A 103 -15.19 -7.30 -7.87
C LEU A 103 -16.52 -7.96 -8.20
N LEU A 104 -17.62 -7.57 -7.54
CA LEU A 104 -18.95 -8.12 -7.83
C LEU A 104 -19.41 -7.83 -9.26
N LYS A 105 -18.97 -6.71 -9.85
CA LYS A 105 -19.34 -6.32 -11.24
C LYS A 105 -18.62 -7.13 -12.31
N VAL A 106 -17.48 -7.72 -11.97
CA VAL A 106 -16.61 -8.45 -12.91
C VAL A 106 -16.63 -9.97 -12.68
N VAL A 107 -17.55 -10.44 -11.86
CA VAL A 107 -17.81 -11.88 -11.73
C VAL A 107 -18.62 -12.33 -12.95
N GLU A 108 -18.09 -13.28 -13.68
CA GLU A 108 -18.75 -13.85 -14.87
C GLU A 108 -19.77 -14.95 -14.52
N GLU A 109 -20.46 -15.48 -15.53
CA GLU A 109 -21.53 -16.48 -15.36
C GLU A 109 -21.03 -17.78 -14.69
N ASP A 110 -19.75 -18.13 -14.88
CA ASP A 110 -19.11 -19.27 -14.23
C ASP A 110 -18.78 -19.05 -12.73
N GLY A 111 -19.14 -17.86 -12.20
CA GLY A 111 -18.86 -17.46 -10.82
C GLY A 111 -17.40 -17.13 -10.53
N ARG A 112 -16.61 -16.81 -11.56
CA ARG A 112 -15.17 -16.53 -11.46
C ARG A 112 -14.84 -15.12 -11.93
N ILE A 113 -13.66 -14.66 -11.56
CA ILE A 113 -13.07 -13.42 -12.04
C ILE A 113 -11.94 -13.78 -13.01
N HIS A 114 -12.02 -13.24 -14.22
CA HIS A 114 -11.09 -13.47 -15.31
C HIS A 114 -10.30 -12.17 -15.59
N SER A 115 -9.25 -11.94 -14.79
CA SER A 115 -8.38 -10.79 -14.98
C SER A 115 -7.48 -10.96 -16.20
N SER A 116 -7.22 -9.88 -16.91
CA SER A 116 -6.25 -9.81 -17.99
C SER A 116 -4.86 -9.50 -17.46
N PHE A 117 -3.86 -10.27 -17.90
CA PHE A 117 -2.45 -10.08 -17.55
C PHE A 117 -1.68 -9.61 -18.78
N ASN A 118 -1.21 -8.36 -18.74
CA ASN A 118 -0.52 -7.72 -19.85
C ASN A 118 0.99 -7.85 -19.70
N GLN A 119 1.65 -8.42 -20.68
CA GLN A 119 3.10 -8.69 -20.64
C GLN A 119 3.96 -7.56 -21.22
N THR A 120 3.39 -6.65 -21.97
CA THR A 120 4.12 -5.65 -22.77
C THR A 120 3.87 -4.20 -22.35
N GLU A 121 3.07 -3.95 -21.33
CA GLU A 121 2.67 -2.59 -20.98
C GLU A 121 3.61 -1.86 -20.02
N THR A 122 4.40 -2.60 -19.23
CA THR A 122 5.31 -1.99 -18.28
C THR A 122 6.70 -1.77 -18.88
N ARG A 123 7.34 -0.66 -18.57
CA ARG A 123 8.72 -0.36 -19.01
C ARG A 123 9.75 -1.30 -18.40
N THR A 124 9.42 -1.96 -17.30
CA THR A 124 10.33 -2.82 -16.52
C THR A 124 10.25 -4.28 -16.91
N GLY A 125 9.39 -4.66 -17.85
CA GLY A 125 9.12 -6.07 -18.19
C GLY A 125 8.25 -6.81 -17.16
N ARG A 126 7.72 -6.12 -16.13
CA ARG A 126 6.76 -6.72 -15.20
C ARG A 126 5.42 -6.89 -15.88
N ILE A 127 4.64 -7.88 -15.44
CA ILE A 127 3.26 -8.07 -15.87
C ILE A 127 2.37 -7.08 -15.12
N SER A 128 1.41 -6.47 -15.81
CA SER A 128 0.32 -5.72 -15.20
C SER A 128 -0.97 -6.54 -15.21
N SER A 129 -1.87 -6.24 -14.29
CA SER A 129 -3.19 -6.87 -14.18
C SER A 129 -4.29 -5.83 -14.35
N THR A 130 -5.26 -6.11 -15.23
CA THR A 130 -6.39 -5.22 -15.52
C THR A 130 -7.69 -6.00 -15.60
N GLU A 131 -8.81 -5.35 -15.36
CA GLU A 131 -10.17 -5.86 -15.50
C GLU A 131 -10.46 -7.16 -14.72
N PRO A 132 -10.28 -7.19 -13.41
CA PRO A 132 -9.83 -6.15 -12.50
C PRO A 132 -8.32 -6.20 -12.24
N ASN A 133 -7.76 -5.10 -11.68
CA ASN A 133 -6.38 -5.12 -11.19
C ASN A 133 -6.30 -5.89 -9.87
N LEU A 134 -5.78 -7.10 -9.89
CA LEU A 134 -5.61 -7.96 -8.72
C LEU A 134 -4.28 -7.73 -7.99
N GLN A 135 -3.33 -6.99 -8.57
CA GLN A 135 -2.02 -6.74 -7.98
C GLN A 135 -2.06 -5.72 -6.83
N ASN A 136 -3.12 -4.90 -6.76
CA ASN A 136 -3.27 -3.84 -5.78
C ASN A 136 -4.10 -4.23 -4.54
N ILE A 137 -4.42 -5.52 -4.36
CA ILE A 137 -5.12 -6.00 -3.16
C ILE A 137 -4.22 -5.77 -1.94
N PRO A 138 -4.66 -5.02 -0.92
CA PRO A 138 -3.85 -4.75 0.26
C PRO A 138 -3.40 -6.04 0.95
N VAL A 139 -2.14 -6.07 1.40
CA VAL A 139 -1.56 -7.27 2.05
C VAL A 139 -1.41 -7.06 3.56
N ARG A 140 -1.04 -5.84 3.96
CA ARG A 140 -0.57 -5.55 5.33
C ARG A 140 -1.68 -5.13 6.30
N THR A 141 -2.83 -4.72 5.77
CA THR A 141 -3.96 -4.26 6.59
C THR A 141 -4.90 -5.40 6.94
N ASP A 142 -5.60 -5.29 8.08
CA ASP A 142 -6.62 -6.26 8.49
C ASP A 142 -7.72 -6.39 7.43
N VAL A 143 -8.16 -5.27 6.89
CA VAL A 143 -9.15 -5.24 5.80
C VAL A 143 -8.63 -5.97 4.56
N GLY A 144 -7.37 -5.81 4.22
CA GLY A 144 -6.75 -6.54 3.09
C GLY A 144 -6.71 -8.05 3.33
N ARG A 145 -6.46 -8.49 4.56
CA ARG A 145 -6.52 -9.91 4.93
C ARG A 145 -7.92 -10.48 4.78
N GLU A 146 -8.96 -9.74 5.18
CA GLU A 146 -10.35 -10.15 4.98
C GLU A 146 -10.73 -10.24 3.50
N LEU A 147 -10.32 -9.26 2.68
CA LEU A 147 -10.55 -9.28 1.23
C LEU A 147 -9.93 -10.50 0.55
N ARG A 148 -8.76 -10.93 0.99
CA ARG A 148 -8.09 -12.12 0.42
C ARG A 148 -8.87 -13.41 0.65
N LYS A 149 -9.67 -13.50 1.70
CA LYS A 149 -10.55 -14.63 1.96
C LYS A 149 -11.68 -14.79 0.93
N PHE A 150 -11.96 -13.75 0.13
CA PHE A 150 -12.94 -13.84 -0.96
C PHE A 150 -12.48 -14.76 -2.09
N PHE A 151 -11.16 -14.86 -2.29
CA PHE A 151 -10.58 -15.65 -3.35
C PHE A 151 -10.35 -17.09 -2.86
N VAL A 152 -10.98 -18.03 -3.56
CA VAL A 152 -10.91 -19.45 -3.24
C VAL A 152 -10.58 -20.26 -4.48
N ALA A 153 -10.00 -21.45 -4.30
CA ALA A 153 -9.79 -22.37 -5.40
C ALA A 153 -11.12 -22.91 -5.95
N LYS A 154 -11.13 -23.31 -7.21
CA LYS A 154 -12.21 -24.11 -7.79
C LYS A 154 -12.32 -25.42 -7.02
N GLU A 155 -13.51 -26.02 -7.01
CA GLU A 155 -13.73 -27.36 -6.43
C GLU A 155 -12.79 -28.40 -7.03
N GLY A 156 -12.18 -29.22 -6.18
CA GLY A 156 -11.15 -30.17 -6.57
C GLY A 156 -9.79 -29.56 -6.91
N CYS A 157 -9.59 -28.25 -6.71
CA CYS A 157 -8.33 -27.53 -6.95
C CYS A 157 -7.82 -26.88 -5.66
N VAL A 158 -6.54 -26.50 -5.68
CA VAL A 158 -5.89 -25.71 -4.62
C VAL A 158 -5.28 -24.45 -5.21
N LEU A 159 -5.14 -23.41 -4.41
CA LEU A 159 -4.30 -22.26 -4.75
C LEU A 159 -2.86 -22.61 -4.42
N VAL A 160 -1.98 -22.45 -5.40
CA VAL A 160 -0.52 -22.60 -5.20
C VAL A 160 0.08 -21.21 -5.29
N ASP A 161 0.82 -20.82 -4.26
CA ASP A 161 1.62 -19.61 -4.23
C ASP A 161 3.10 -19.99 -4.26
N ALA A 162 3.83 -19.46 -5.23
CA ALA A 162 5.25 -19.68 -5.38
C ALA A 162 5.93 -18.38 -5.76
N ASP A 163 6.88 -17.92 -4.95
CA ASP A 163 7.62 -16.69 -5.15
C ASP A 163 9.13 -16.93 -5.08
N TYR A 164 9.86 -16.21 -5.92
CA TYR A 164 11.31 -16.21 -5.86
C TYR A 164 11.79 -15.35 -4.68
N SER A 165 12.54 -15.96 -3.78
CA SER A 165 13.14 -15.22 -2.67
C SER A 165 14.19 -14.22 -3.17
N GLN A 166 13.86 -12.93 -3.05
CA GLN A 166 14.77 -11.79 -3.30
C GLN A 166 15.41 -11.82 -4.70
N ILE A 167 14.65 -12.16 -5.75
CA ILE A 167 15.17 -12.36 -7.09
C ILE A 167 15.96 -11.16 -7.62
N GLU A 168 15.48 -9.93 -7.39
CA GLU A 168 16.15 -8.71 -7.85
C GLU A 168 17.53 -8.55 -7.22
N LEU A 169 17.67 -8.84 -5.92
CA LEU A 169 18.97 -8.79 -5.23
C LEU A 169 19.91 -9.89 -5.72
N ARG A 170 19.40 -11.08 -6.02
CA ARG A 170 20.20 -12.17 -6.58
C ARG A 170 20.71 -11.84 -7.98
N VAL A 171 19.87 -11.25 -8.81
CA VAL A 171 20.27 -10.79 -10.14
C VAL A 171 21.28 -9.65 -10.02
N LEU A 172 21.07 -8.69 -9.11
CA LEU A 172 22.03 -7.62 -8.87
C LEU A 172 23.39 -8.18 -8.42
N ALA A 173 23.42 -9.08 -7.46
CA ALA A 173 24.65 -9.72 -7.00
C ALA A 173 25.44 -10.39 -8.15
N HIS A 174 24.72 -11.07 -9.05
CA HIS A 174 25.31 -11.71 -10.21
C HIS A 174 25.85 -10.70 -11.24
N VAL A 175 25.03 -9.69 -11.61
CA VAL A 175 25.42 -8.69 -12.63
C VAL A 175 26.55 -7.78 -12.13
N ALA A 176 26.54 -7.39 -10.84
CA ALA A 176 27.60 -6.61 -10.21
C ALA A 176 28.86 -7.46 -9.90
N ASN A 177 28.76 -8.78 -9.99
CA ASN A 177 29.79 -9.72 -9.55
C ASN A 177 30.26 -9.46 -8.10
N ASP A 178 29.30 -9.10 -7.23
CA ASP A 178 29.58 -8.81 -5.83
C ASP A 178 29.77 -10.10 -5.03
N SER A 179 31.02 -10.41 -4.69
CA SER A 179 31.38 -11.66 -4.01
C SER A 179 30.69 -11.82 -2.65
N GLY A 180 30.56 -10.72 -1.89
CA GLY A 180 29.93 -10.74 -0.57
C GLY A 180 28.43 -11.07 -0.65
N MET A 181 27.72 -10.47 -1.59
CA MET A 181 26.32 -10.77 -1.82
C MET A 181 26.12 -12.19 -2.36
N ILE A 182 27.00 -12.64 -3.29
CA ILE A 182 26.94 -13.98 -3.87
C ILE A 182 27.13 -15.03 -2.78
N GLU A 183 28.11 -14.85 -1.92
CA GLU A 183 28.41 -15.76 -0.81
C GLU A 183 27.28 -15.82 0.19
N ALA A 184 26.75 -14.65 0.62
CA ALA A 184 25.60 -14.57 1.51
C ALA A 184 24.38 -15.32 0.96
N PHE A 185 24.12 -15.24 -0.34
CA PHE A 185 23.02 -15.99 -0.96
C PHE A 185 23.28 -17.49 -1.07
N LYS A 186 24.52 -17.92 -1.26
CA LYS A 186 24.89 -19.35 -1.27
C LYS A 186 24.74 -19.98 0.11
N GLU A 187 25.06 -19.25 1.16
CA GLU A 187 24.95 -19.68 2.55
C GLU A 187 23.53 -19.53 3.13
N ASN A 188 22.55 -19.12 2.32
CA ASN A 188 21.20 -18.80 2.76
C ASN A 188 21.17 -17.72 3.86
N ASP A 189 22.11 -16.82 3.83
CA ASP A 189 22.26 -15.78 4.83
C ASP A 189 21.26 -14.63 4.67
N ASP A 190 20.91 -13.98 5.77
CA ASP A 190 19.99 -12.85 5.77
C ASP A 190 20.70 -11.56 5.33
N ILE A 191 20.69 -11.30 4.02
CA ILE A 191 21.35 -10.13 3.44
C ILE A 191 20.89 -8.80 4.03
N HIS A 192 19.61 -8.71 4.44
CA HIS A 192 19.09 -7.49 5.08
C HIS A 192 19.65 -7.31 6.48
N ARG A 193 19.94 -8.40 7.19
CA ARG A 193 20.58 -8.37 8.49
C ARG A 193 22.05 -7.99 8.36
N ASN A 194 22.74 -8.50 7.35
CA ASN A 194 24.12 -8.14 7.05
C ASN A 194 24.25 -6.66 6.70
N THR A 195 23.37 -6.16 5.81
CA THR A 195 23.32 -4.73 5.49
C THR A 195 23.01 -3.89 6.74
N ALA A 196 22.11 -4.32 7.61
CA ALA A 196 21.81 -3.61 8.85
C ALA A 196 23.05 -3.54 9.77
N ALA A 197 23.77 -4.64 9.92
CA ALA A 197 25.01 -4.67 10.72
C ALA A 197 26.05 -3.66 10.20
N GLN A 198 26.18 -3.55 8.89
CA GLN A 198 27.08 -2.60 8.24
C GLN A 198 26.62 -1.15 8.40
N VAL A 199 25.36 -0.86 8.06
CA VAL A 199 24.77 0.49 8.10
C VAL A 199 24.74 1.07 9.52
N PHE A 200 24.43 0.24 10.52
CA PHE A 200 24.36 0.67 11.93
C PHE A 200 25.66 0.42 12.70
N HIS A 201 26.74 -0.01 12.03
CA HIS A 201 28.06 -0.27 12.64
C HIS A 201 28.00 -1.14 13.90
N MET A 202 27.28 -2.25 13.86
CA MET A 202 27.10 -3.14 15.00
C MET A 202 27.22 -4.61 14.63
N PRO A 203 27.50 -5.48 15.61
CA PRO A 203 27.48 -6.92 15.40
C PRO A 203 26.12 -7.41 14.93
N ARG A 204 26.14 -8.40 14.05
CA ARG A 204 24.94 -8.96 13.42
C ARG A 204 23.90 -9.49 14.44
N GLU A 205 24.36 -10.02 15.55
CA GLU A 205 23.54 -10.55 16.65
C GLU A 205 22.71 -9.46 17.33
N MET A 206 23.19 -8.23 17.30
CA MET A 206 22.53 -7.06 17.90
C MET A 206 21.53 -6.38 16.97
N VAL A 207 21.42 -6.81 15.72
CA VAL A 207 20.48 -6.24 14.75
C VAL A 207 19.06 -6.57 15.15
N THR A 208 18.28 -5.53 15.47
CA THR A 208 16.85 -5.65 15.82
C THR A 208 15.97 -5.86 14.57
N PRO A 209 14.73 -6.37 14.72
CA PRO A 209 13.78 -6.48 13.60
C PRO A 209 13.51 -5.14 12.89
N LEU A 210 13.51 -4.04 13.63
CA LEU A 210 13.33 -2.69 13.07
C LEU A 210 14.53 -2.29 12.19
N MET A 211 15.75 -2.50 12.66
CA MET A 211 16.98 -2.23 11.88
C MET A 211 17.03 -3.07 10.61
N ARG A 212 16.71 -4.36 10.71
CA ARG A 212 16.60 -5.24 9.55
C ARG A 212 15.55 -4.74 8.55
N SER A 213 14.41 -4.25 9.02
CA SER A 213 13.36 -3.68 8.16
C SER A 213 13.82 -2.39 7.47
N ARG A 214 14.57 -1.55 8.16
CA ARG A 214 15.19 -0.33 7.58
C ARG A 214 16.24 -0.70 6.53
N ALA A 215 17.13 -1.63 6.82
CA ALA A 215 18.10 -2.12 5.85
C ALA A 215 17.46 -2.77 4.62
N LYS A 216 16.31 -3.44 4.79
CA LYS A 216 15.52 -3.92 3.66
C LYS A 216 15.07 -2.75 2.76
N ALA A 217 14.64 -1.63 3.33
CA ALA A 217 14.26 -0.44 2.57
C ALA A 217 15.47 0.18 1.85
N VAL A 218 16.66 0.15 2.45
CA VAL A 218 17.93 0.57 1.81
C VAL A 218 18.24 -0.31 0.61
N ASN A 219 18.30 -1.63 0.79
CA ASN A 219 18.65 -2.58 -0.27
C ASN A 219 17.72 -2.45 -1.50
N PHE A 220 16.40 -2.37 -1.26
CA PHE A 220 15.45 -2.15 -2.36
C PHE A 220 15.55 -0.73 -2.92
N GLY A 221 15.80 0.25 -2.05
CA GLY A 221 15.96 1.64 -2.45
C GLY A 221 17.11 1.82 -3.45
N ILE A 222 18.25 1.19 -3.21
CA ILE A 222 19.41 1.22 -4.11
C ILE A 222 19.04 0.66 -5.48
N ILE A 223 18.36 -0.49 -5.54
CA ILE A 223 17.94 -1.11 -6.80
C ILE A 223 17.02 -0.20 -7.61
N TYR A 224 16.12 0.50 -6.92
CA TYR A 224 15.12 1.37 -7.57
C TYR A 224 15.58 2.84 -7.69
N GLY A 225 16.85 3.13 -7.39
CA GLY A 225 17.42 4.49 -7.52
C GLY A 225 16.81 5.48 -6.54
N ILE A 226 16.61 5.08 -5.27
CA ILE A 226 16.08 5.98 -4.24
C ILE A 226 17.04 7.16 -4.03
N GLY A 227 16.49 8.39 -4.06
CA GLY A 227 17.27 9.57 -3.67
C GLY A 227 17.41 9.72 -2.16
N ALA A 228 18.46 10.40 -1.70
CA ALA A 228 18.78 10.61 -0.29
C ALA A 228 17.62 11.13 0.57
N PHE A 229 16.79 12.02 0.02
CA PHE A 229 15.60 12.53 0.71
C PHE A 229 14.59 11.41 1.07
N SER A 230 14.30 10.55 0.11
CA SER A 230 13.36 9.42 0.33
C SER A 230 13.97 8.35 1.22
N LEU A 231 15.28 8.12 1.08
CA LEU A 231 16.02 7.20 1.95
C LEU A 231 15.98 7.68 3.41
N ALA A 232 16.35 8.95 3.66
CA ALA A 232 16.31 9.57 4.98
C ALA A 232 14.96 9.38 5.68
N LYS A 233 13.87 9.63 4.94
CA LYS A 233 12.51 9.44 5.45
C LYS A 233 12.20 7.97 5.78
N ASN A 234 12.65 7.03 4.96
CA ASN A 234 12.37 5.60 5.14
C ASN A 234 13.13 4.98 6.33
N ILE A 235 14.36 5.42 6.58
CA ILE A 235 15.20 4.88 7.67
C ILE A 235 15.20 5.76 8.92
N GLY A 236 14.55 6.94 8.86
CA GLY A 236 14.40 7.83 10.01
C GLY A 236 15.70 8.53 10.42
N VAL A 237 16.52 8.95 9.44
CA VAL A 237 17.74 9.72 9.62
C VAL A 237 17.65 11.08 8.94
N THR A 238 18.64 11.95 9.13
CA THR A 238 18.71 13.22 8.41
C THR A 238 19.09 12.99 6.95
N ARG A 239 18.76 13.96 6.08
CA ARG A 239 19.16 13.89 4.67
C ARG A 239 20.68 13.79 4.49
N LYS A 240 21.46 14.47 5.33
CA LYS A 240 22.91 14.45 5.28
C LYS A 240 23.46 13.06 5.59
N GLU A 241 22.95 12.39 6.61
CA GLU A 241 23.33 11.01 6.95
C GLU A 241 22.90 10.00 5.88
N ALA A 242 21.89 10.30 5.09
CA ALA A 242 21.48 9.45 3.97
C ALA A 242 22.25 9.71 2.67
N GLU A 243 22.99 10.83 2.58
CA GLU A 243 23.89 11.18 1.47
C GLU A 243 25.30 10.61 1.67
N GLU A 244 25.73 10.39 2.91
CA GLU A 244 26.98 9.72 3.30
C GLU A 244 26.86 8.20 3.12
#